data_bc075091117ee8cfbea006c464fe2636
#
_entry.id   bc075091117ee8cfbea006c464fe2636
#
_cell.length_a   1.000
_cell.length_b   1.000
_cell.length_c   1.000
_cell.angle_alpha   90.00
_cell.angle_beta   90.00
_cell.angle_gamma   90.00
#
_symmetry.space_group_name_H-M   'P 1'
#
loop_
_entity.id
_entity.type
_entity.pdbx_description
1 polymer ?
#
loop_
_entity_poly.entity_id
_entity_poly.type
_entity_poly.pdbx_seq_one_letter_code
_entity_poly.pdbx_strand_id
1 'polypeptide(L)'
;SKALDRVIVATDDERIAAEVARFGGEAVMTSSSHRSGTDRVAEAYRLIGAKADVIVNIQGDEPFVEPEQIKQLTELFDNPATDIATLVRPFDPARGFEALFDPNLVKVVTASDGKALYFSRSIIPYVRGAEWKEWLDKTRFLTHVGMYAYRPEVLAEIVELPQSPLELAESLEQLRWLQGGYSIATAETCFDNIGIDTPADLELSLIHISEPTRP
;
A
#
# COMPACT_ATOMS: atom_id res chain seq x y z
N SER A 1 -3.81 -17.22 -5.67
CA SER A 1 -4.89 -16.33 -6.11
C SER A 1 -4.96 -16.37 -7.64
N LYS A 2 -6.16 -16.35 -8.25
CA LYS A 2 -6.31 -16.24 -9.71
C LYS A 2 -6.09 -14.80 -10.22
N ALA A 3 -5.85 -13.87 -9.31
CA ALA A 3 -5.63 -12.46 -9.62
C ALA A 3 -4.18 -12.13 -10.02
N LEU A 4 -3.24 -13.04 -9.76
CA LEU A 4 -1.82 -12.89 -10.06
C LEU A 4 -1.31 -14.13 -10.78
N ASP A 5 -0.49 -13.95 -11.81
CA ASP A 5 0.14 -15.04 -12.54
C ASP A 5 1.25 -15.72 -11.73
N ARG A 6 1.93 -14.94 -10.88
CA ARG A 6 3.04 -15.41 -10.05
C ARG A 6 3.10 -14.64 -8.74
N VAL A 7 3.40 -15.33 -7.66
CA VAL A 7 3.58 -14.76 -6.32
C VAL A 7 4.94 -15.20 -5.80
N ILE A 8 5.73 -14.23 -5.32
CA ILE A 8 7.09 -14.48 -4.87
C ILE A 8 7.32 -13.73 -3.56
N VAL A 9 7.90 -14.40 -2.59
CA VAL A 9 8.30 -13.79 -1.33
C VAL A 9 9.73 -13.29 -1.44
N ALA A 10 9.91 -11.97 -1.37
CA ALA A 10 11.20 -11.32 -1.32
C ALA A 10 11.64 -11.15 0.15
N THR A 11 12.74 -11.75 0.55
CA THR A 11 13.21 -11.74 1.94
C THR A 11 14.73 -11.74 2.03
N ASP A 12 15.27 -11.23 3.12
CA ASP A 12 16.68 -11.34 3.51
C ASP A 12 16.91 -12.35 4.64
N ASP A 13 15.86 -13.06 5.06
CA ASP A 13 15.90 -14.04 6.14
C ASP A 13 15.76 -15.48 5.58
N GLU A 14 16.79 -16.29 5.77
CA GLU A 14 16.80 -17.69 5.33
C GLU A 14 15.70 -18.53 5.98
N ARG A 15 15.24 -18.18 7.20
CA ARG A 15 14.16 -18.89 7.89
C ARG A 15 12.83 -18.67 7.17
N ILE A 16 12.59 -17.44 6.70
CA ILE A 16 11.39 -17.11 5.91
C ILE A 16 11.45 -17.85 4.58
N ALA A 17 12.59 -17.81 3.88
CA ALA A 17 12.75 -18.51 2.60
C ALA A 17 12.52 -20.02 2.75
N ALA A 18 13.07 -20.64 3.82
CA ALA A 18 12.88 -22.06 4.12
C ALA A 18 11.40 -22.38 4.40
N GLU A 19 10.69 -21.53 5.15
CA GLU A 19 9.28 -21.71 5.46
C GLU A 19 8.41 -21.59 4.19
N VAL A 20 8.71 -20.61 3.32
CA VAL A 20 8.04 -20.47 2.01
C VAL A 20 8.23 -21.72 1.16
N ALA A 21 9.45 -22.25 1.10
CA ALA A 21 9.73 -23.49 0.37
C ALA A 21 9.00 -24.71 0.97
N ARG A 22 8.81 -24.75 2.30
CA ARG A 22 8.11 -25.85 3.00
C ARG A 22 6.65 -26.01 2.55
N PHE A 23 5.95 -24.92 2.26
CA PHE A 23 4.57 -24.98 1.72
C PHE A 23 4.50 -24.91 0.19
N GLY A 24 5.64 -25.00 -0.50
CA GLY A 24 5.71 -25.01 -1.98
C GLY A 24 5.59 -23.64 -2.61
N GLY A 25 5.80 -22.57 -1.85
CA GLY A 25 5.88 -21.21 -2.35
C GLY A 25 7.24 -20.92 -3.00
N GLU A 26 7.34 -19.78 -3.66
CA GLU A 26 8.56 -19.28 -4.28
C GLU A 26 9.13 -18.12 -3.46
N ALA A 27 10.42 -18.19 -3.14
CA ALA A 27 11.13 -17.12 -2.44
C ALA A 27 12.37 -16.69 -3.22
N VAL A 28 12.72 -15.42 -3.10
CA VAL A 28 13.98 -14.88 -3.59
C VAL A 28 14.71 -14.15 -2.46
N MET A 29 15.99 -14.49 -2.30
CA MET A 29 16.84 -13.81 -1.34
C MET A 29 17.29 -12.46 -1.88
N THR A 30 17.09 -11.42 -1.08
CA THR A 30 17.42 -10.03 -1.41
C THR A 30 18.37 -9.45 -0.37
N SER A 31 18.99 -8.32 -0.68
CA SER A 31 19.91 -7.65 0.26
C SER A 31 19.20 -7.23 1.55
N SER A 32 19.89 -7.37 2.68
CA SER A 32 19.47 -6.82 3.98
C SER A 32 19.68 -5.30 4.09
N SER A 33 20.31 -4.66 3.10
CA SER A 33 20.59 -3.22 3.11
C SER A 33 19.42 -2.37 2.59
N HIS A 34 18.34 -2.98 2.08
CA HIS A 34 17.19 -2.24 1.60
C HIS A 34 16.52 -1.44 2.70
N ARG A 35 16.18 -0.19 2.38
CA ARG A 35 15.54 0.75 3.29
C ARG A 35 14.02 0.71 3.22
N SER A 36 13.48 0.19 2.10
CA SER A 36 12.05 0.12 1.85
C SER A 36 11.63 -1.21 1.22
N GLY A 37 10.34 -1.52 1.33
CA GLY A 37 9.75 -2.66 0.62
C GLY A 37 9.84 -2.49 -0.90
N THR A 38 9.76 -1.27 -1.40
CA THR A 38 9.87 -0.95 -2.84
C THR A 38 11.24 -1.30 -3.39
N ASP A 39 12.33 -0.93 -2.69
CA ASP A 39 13.69 -1.29 -3.08
C ASP A 39 13.87 -2.82 -3.13
N ARG A 40 13.31 -3.52 -2.14
CA ARG A 40 13.35 -4.98 -2.06
C ARG A 40 12.60 -5.64 -3.22
N VAL A 41 11.41 -5.13 -3.55
CA VAL A 41 10.62 -5.64 -4.69
C VAL A 41 11.34 -5.41 -6.01
N ALA A 42 11.97 -4.24 -6.20
CA ALA A 42 12.74 -3.95 -7.41
C ALA A 42 13.95 -4.89 -7.56
N GLU A 43 14.70 -5.17 -6.48
CA GLU A 43 15.79 -6.16 -6.52
C GLU A 43 15.25 -7.55 -6.83
N ALA A 44 14.20 -7.98 -6.15
CA ALA A 44 13.58 -9.28 -6.37
C ALA A 44 13.15 -9.45 -7.83
N TYR A 45 12.47 -8.46 -8.40
CA TYR A 45 12.04 -8.50 -9.79
C TYR A 45 13.23 -8.64 -10.76
N ARG A 46 14.31 -7.89 -10.52
CA ARG A 46 15.54 -7.97 -11.32
C ARG A 46 16.20 -9.34 -11.23
N LEU A 47 16.29 -9.92 -10.01
CA LEU A 47 16.91 -11.24 -9.80
C LEU A 47 16.13 -12.37 -10.45
N ILE A 48 14.81 -12.29 -10.46
CA ILE A 48 13.93 -13.28 -11.09
C ILE A 48 14.07 -13.28 -12.61
N GLY A 49 14.37 -12.13 -13.20
CA GLY A 49 14.47 -11.97 -14.66
C GLY A 49 13.17 -12.26 -15.41
N ALA A 50 12.03 -12.22 -14.73
CA ALA A 50 10.72 -12.40 -15.33
C ALA A 50 10.29 -11.15 -16.11
N LYS A 51 9.35 -11.34 -17.04
CA LYS A 51 8.63 -10.24 -17.67
C LYS A 51 7.25 -10.16 -17.05
N ALA A 52 6.86 -8.98 -16.64
CA ALA A 52 5.53 -8.68 -16.12
C ALA A 52 5.04 -7.35 -16.71
N ASP A 53 3.74 -7.20 -16.88
CA ASP A 53 3.13 -5.93 -17.27
C ASP A 53 2.92 -5.02 -16.04
N VAL A 54 2.68 -5.65 -14.90
CA VAL A 54 2.43 -4.98 -13.61
C VAL A 54 3.11 -5.76 -12.49
N ILE A 55 3.74 -5.06 -11.57
CA ILE A 55 4.32 -5.60 -10.32
C ILE A 55 3.49 -5.11 -9.16
N VAL A 56 2.92 -6.02 -8.38
CA VAL A 56 2.15 -5.70 -7.17
C VAL A 56 3.05 -5.92 -5.95
N ASN A 57 3.17 -4.89 -5.12
CA ASN A 57 3.89 -4.92 -3.85
C ASN A 57 2.90 -5.06 -2.70
N ILE A 58 2.94 -6.21 -2.05
CA ILE A 58 2.16 -6.53 -0.86
C ILE A 58 3.13 -6.68 0.30
N GLN A 59 2.92 -5.92 1.37
CA GLN A 59 3.79 -5.98 2.53
C GLN A 59 3.56 -7.28 3.31
N GLY A 60 4.62 -7.83 3.90
CA GLY A 60 4.55 -9.11 4.62
C GLY A 60 3.77 -9.06 5.95
N ASP A 61 3.51 -7.86 6.45
CA ASP A 61 2.69 -7.58 7.63
C ASP A 61 1.19 -7.39 7.33
N GLU A 62 0.79 -7.50 6.05
CA GLU A 62 -0.61 -7.46 5.60
C GLU A 62 -1.14 -8.84 5.17
N PRO A 63 -1.42 -9.77 6.09
CA PRO A 63 -1.80 -11.14 5.74
C PRO A 63 -3.24 -11.28 5.21
N PHE A 64 -4.07 -10.24 5.35
CA PHE A 64 -5.50 -10.27 5.02
C PHE A 64 -5.82 -9.52 3.72
N VAL A 65 -4.93 -9.59 2.75
CA VAL A 65 -5.18 -8.99 1.43
C VAL A 65 -6.27 -9.76 0.70
N GLU A 66 -7.35 -9.07 0.38
CA GLU A 66 -8.45 -9.63 -0.37
C GLU A 66 -8.13 -9.67 -1.87
N PRO A 67 -8.49 -10.76 -2.59
CA PRO A 67 -8.28 -10.86 -4.03
C PRO A 67 -8.89 -9.71 -4.83
N GLU A 68 -9.99 -9.13 -4.35
CA GLU A 68 -10.64 -7.99 -4.98
C GLU A 68 -9.78 -6.71 -4.90
N GLN A 69 -9.02 -6.53 -3.82
CA GLN A 69 -8.08 -5.40 -3.71
C GLN A 69 -6.97 -5.49 -4.76
N ILE A 70 -6.44 -6.69 -4.98
CA ILE A 70 -5.43 -6.93 -6.02
C ILE A 70 -6.02 -6.61 -7.39
N LYS A 71 -7.25 -7.06 -7.65
CA LYS A 71 -7.97 -6.80 -8.90
C LYS A 71 -8.20 -5.30 -9.10
N GLN A 72 -8.76 -4.60 -8.10
CA GLN A 72 -8.96 -3.14 -8.15
C GLN A 72 -7.66 -2.40 -8.46
N LEU A 73 -6.54 -2.85 -7.89
CA LEU A 73 -5.23 -2.25 -8.10
C LEU A 73 -4.72 -2.49 -9.53
N THR A 74 -4.84 -3.72 -10.02
CA THR A 74 -4.34 -4.09 -11.36
C THR A 74 -5.19 -3.53 -12.49
N GLU A 75 -6.51 -3.40 -12.32
CA GLU A 75 -7.43 -2.78 -13.31
C GLU A 75 -7.09 -1.31 -13.61
N LEU A 76 -6.42 -0.60 -12.68
CA LEU A 76 -5.96 0.76 -12.95
C LEU A 76 -4.95 0.84 -14.11
N PHE A 77 -4.27 -0.27 -14.41
CA PHE A 77 -3.29 -0.37 -15.49
C PHE A 77 -3.91 -0.67 -16.87
N ASP A 78 -5.25 -0.83 -16.95
CA ASP A 78 -5.98 -0.80 -18.22
C ASP A 78 -5.84 0.58 -18.89
N ASN A 79 -5.62 1.62 -18.09
CA ASN A 79 -5.16 2.90 -18.59
C ASN A 79 -3.63 2.86 -18.84
N PRO A 80 -3.16 2.97 -20.08
CA PRO A 80 -1.74 2.91 -20.40
C PRO A 80 -0.92 4.06 -19.79
N ALA A 81 -1.58 5.15 -19.36
CA ALA A 81 -0.94 6.27 -18.68
C ALA A 81 -0.79 6.09 -17.16
N THR A 82 -1.17 4.93 -16.62
CA THR A 82 -0.95 4.60 -15.22
C THR A 82 0.45 4.05 -15.02
N ASP A 83 1.27 4.76 -14.27
CA ASP A 83 2.64 4.39 -13.91
C ASP A 83 2.69 3.65 -12.56
N ILE A 84 2.01 4.24 -11.57
CA ILE A 84 1.92 3.75 -10.19
C ILE A 84 0.46 3.75 -9.78
N ALA A 85 0.06 2.74 -9.04
CA ALA A 85 -1.28 2.63 -8.48
C ALA A 85 -1.24 2.30 -6.99
N THR A 86 -2.25 2.75 -6.25
CA THR A 86 -2.46 2.40 -4.85
C THR A 86 -3.95 2.35 -4.53
N LEU A 87 -4.29 1.90 -3.32
CA LEU A 87 -5.66 1.87 -2.85
C LEU A 87 -5.91 2.96 -1.82
N VAL A 88 -7.14 3.46 -1.80
CA VAL A 88 -7.63 4.38 -0.80
C VAL A 88 -8.95 3.88 -0.23
N ARG A 89 -9.25 4.24 1.00
CA ARG A 89 -10.49 3.86 1.65
C ARG A 89 -11.18 5.09 2.23
N PRO A 90 -12.51 5.21 2.07
CA PRO A 90 -13.27 6.19 2.83
C PRO A 90 -13.06 5.98 4.32
N PHE A 91 -12.77 7.07 5.02
CA PHE A 91 -12.74 7.04 6.48
C PHE A 91 -14.16 6.76 7.00
N ASP A 92 -14.28 5.78 7.91
CA ASP A 92 -15.55 5.47 8.54
C ASP A 92 -15.88 6.51 9.63
N PRO A 93 -16.94 7.33 9.46
CA PRO A 93 -17.34 8.31 10.45
C PRO A 93 -17.70 7.71 11.81
N ALA A 94 -18.10 6.44 11.87
CA ALA A 94 -18.42 5.76 13.12
C ALA A 94 -17.20 5.63 14.07
N ARG A 95 -15.97 5.74 13.55
CA ARG A 95 -14.73 5.77 14.34
C ARG A 95 -14.55 7.06 15.13
N GLY A 96 -15.36 8.09 14.84
CA GLY A 96 -15.23 9.42 15.41
C GLY A 96 -14.12 10.25 14.78
N PHE A 97 -14.26 11.57 14.84
CA PHE A 97 -13.29 12.50 14.24
C PHE A 97 -11.89 12.36 14.85
N GLU A 98 -11.82 12.06 16.14
CA GLU A 98 -10.57 11.91 16.89
C GLU A 98 -9.63 10.87 16.28
N ALA A 99 -10.19 9.84 15.64
CA ALA A 99 -9.39 8.81 14.95
C ALA A 99 -8.60 9.35 13.75
N LEU A 100 -8.99 10.49 13.17
CA LEU A 100 -8.22 11.15 12.12
C LEU A 100 -6.91 11.79 12.62
N PHE A 101 -6.77 12.02 13.93
CA PHE A 101 -5.52 12.53 14.52
C PHE A 101 -4.43 11.47 14.60
N ASP A 102 -4.76 10.19 14.44
CA ASP A 102 -3.76 9.14 14.43
C ASP A 102 -2.80 9.36 13.24
N PRO A 103 -1.49 9.58 13.49
CA PRO A 103 -0.51 9.80 12.43
C PRO A 103 -0.20 8.52 11.65
N ASN A 104 -0.54 7.34 12.16
CA ASN A 104 -0.38 6.07 11.46
C ASN A 104 -1.49 5.86 10.42
N LEU A 105 -2.63 6.49 10.63
CA LEU A 105 -3.69 6.56 9.62
C LEU A 105 -3.35 7.65 8.60
N VAL A 106 -2.68 7.29 7.52
CA VAL A 106 -2.26 8.25 6.48
C VAL A 106 -3.49 8.73 5.70
N LYS A 107 -3.70 10.05 5.66
CA LYS A 107 -4.78 10.68 4.88
C LYS A 107 -4.28 10.96 3.48
N VAL A 108 -5.20 10.94 2.51
CA VAL A 108 -4.90 11.22 1.11
C VAL A 108 -5.98 12.10 0.51
N VAL A 109 -5.58 13.03 -0.33
CA VAL A 109 -6.49 13.82 -1.17
C VAL A 109 -6.25 13.45 -2.63
N THR A 110 -7.35 13.32 -3.36
CA THR A 110 -7.33 12.88 -4.77
C THR A 110 -7.91 13.95 -5.69
N ALA A 111 -7.43 13.96 -6.91
CA ALA A 111 -8.03 14.73 -8.00
C ALA A 111 -9.32 14.08 -8.49
N SER A 112 -10.09 14.80 -9.29
CA SER A 112 -11.33 14.29 -9.87
C SER A 112 -11.15 13.13 -10.84
N ASP A 113 -9.94 12.96 -11.38
CA ASP A 113 -9.57 11.83 -12.23
C ASP A 113 -9.03 10.61 -11.45
N GLY A 114 -9.10 10.66 -10.12
CA GLY A 114 -8.67 9.57 -9.25
C GLY A 114 -7.18 9.52 -8.96
N LYS A 115 -6.39 10.53 -9.37
CA LYS A 115 -4.96 10.59 -9.02
C LYS A 115 -4.75 11.16 -7.63
N ALA A 116 -3.82 10.60 -6.88
CA ALA A 116 -3.42 11.18 -5.60
C ALA A 116 -2.75 12.53 -5.80
N LEU A 117 -3.20 13.53 -5.05
CA LEU A 117 -2.60 14.87 -5.02
C LEU A 117 -1.55 14.99 -3.91
N TYR A 118 -1.84 14.41 -2.74
CA TYR A 118 -0.93 14.42 -1.60
C TYR A 118 -1.34 13.37 -0.57
N PHE A 119 -0.34 12.85 0.16
CA PHE A 119 -0.49 11.97 1.32
C PHE A 119 0.06 12.68 2.55
N SER A 120 -0.61 12.57 3.69
CA SER A 120 -0.14 13.20 4.94
C SER A 120 -0.54 12.42 6.18
N ARG A 121 0.33 12.45 7.18
CA ARG A 121 -0.01 12.03 8.54
C ARG A 121 -0.92 13.03 9.23
N SER A 122 -0.87 14.31 8.82
CA SER A 122 -1.81 15.33 9.26
C SER A 122 -3.20 15.11 8.67
N ILE A 123 -4.22 15.73 9.28
CA ILE A 123 -5.57 15.70 8.73
C ILE A 123 -5.64 16.61 7.51
N ILE A 124 -5.95 16.03 6.36
CA ILE A 124 -6.22 16.70 5.09
C ILE A 124 -7.50 16.13 4.46
N PRO A 125 -8.34 16.98 3.78
CA PRO A 125 -8.22 18.43 3.66
C PRO A 125 -8.64 19.17 4.94
N TYR A 126 -8.22 20.43 5.10
CA TYR A 126 -8.75 21.33 6.12
C TYR A 126 -10.14 21.84 5.70
N VAL A 127 -11.12 21.80 6.59
CA VAL A 127 -12.48 22.29 6.32
C VAL A 127 -12.67 23.69 6.91
N ARG A 128 -12.48 24.70 6.07
CA ARG A 128 -12.64 26.10 6.50
C ARG A 128 -14.09 26.44 6.80
N GLY A 129 -14.32 27.16 7.90
CA GLY A 129 -15.65 27.68 8.27
C GLY A 129 -16.53 26.66 8.99
N ALA A 130 -15.96 25.55 9.47
CA ALA A 130 -16.61 24.57 10.32
C ALA A 130 -15.72 24.21 11.50
N GLU A 131 -16.32 23.93 12.64
CA GLU A 131 -15.61 23.35 13.78
C GLU A 131 -15.15 21.93 13.41
N TRP A 132 -13.99 21.51 13.90
CA TRP A 132 -13.40 20.24 13.53
C TRP A 132 -14.31 19.02 13.80
N LYS A 133 -15.22 19.09 14.77
CA LYS A 133 -16.21 18.06 15.07
C LYS A 133 -17.26 17.88 13.96
N GLU A 134 -17.45 18.91 13.15
CA GLU A 134 -18.42 18.91 12.04
C GLU A 134 -17.78 18.50 10.69
N TRP A 135 -16.45 18.28 10.66
CA TRP A 135 -15.74 18.04 9.41
C TRP A 135 -16.20 16.76 8.70
N LEU A 136 -16.53 15.71 9.45
CA LEU A 136 -17.03 14.45 8.87
C LEU A 136 -18.39 14.62 8.19
N ASP A 137 -19.19 15.63 8.61
CA ASP A 137 -20.47 15.94 7.97
C ASP A 137 -20.31 16.83 6.72
N LYS A 138 -19.16 17.50 6.58
CA LYS A 138 -18.90 18.48 5.51
C LYS A 138 -18.08 17.92 4.37
N THR A 139 -17.21 16.96 4.63
CA THR A 139 -16.36 16.39 3.59
C THR A 139 -16.04 14.93 3.87
N ARG A 140 -15.73 14.21 2.81
CA ARG A 140 -15.28 12.83 2.86
C ARG A 140 -13.78 12.82 3.01
N PHE A 141 -13.29 12.15 4.04
CA PHE A 141 -11.87 11.87 4.20
C PHE A 141 -11.53 10.53 3.58
N LEU A 142 -10.37 10.46 2.95
CA LEU A 142 -9.81 9.21 2.42
C LEU A 142 -8.56 8.85 3.21
N THR A 143 -8.40 7.56 3.46
CA THR A 143 -7.20 6.98 4.09
C THR A 143 -6.49 6.09 3.09
N HIS A 144 -5.18 6.09 3.14
CA HIS A 144 -4.33 5.28 2.28
C HIS A 144 -4.29 3.83 2.77
N VAL A 145 -4.30 2.90 1.82
CA VAL A 145 -4.03 1.48 2.02
C VAL A 145 -2.66 1.18 1.41
N GLY A 146 -1.72 0.68 2.21
CA GLY A 146 -0.28 0.57 1.91
C GLY A 146 0.12 -0.42 0.81
N MET A 147 -0.79 -0.76 -0.09
CA MET A 147 -0.55 -1.65 -1.21
C MET A 147 -0.30 -0.85 -2.48
N TYR A 148 0.71 -1.24 -3.25
CA TYR A 148 1.09 -0.56 -4.49
C TYR A 148 1.23 -1.52 -5.66
N ALA A 149 1.04 -0.96 -6.85
CA ALA A 149 1.44 -1.63 -8.09
C ALA A 149 2.16 -0.64 -9.02
N TYR A 150 3.02 -1.17 -9.87
CA TYR A 150 3.92 -0.38 -10.71
C TYR A 150 4.05 -0.98 -12.10
N ARG A 151 4.28 -0.14 -13.12
CA ARG A 151 4.95 -0.57 -14.33
C ARG A 151 6.40 -0.96 -14.00
N PRO A 152 6.95 -2.04 -14.57
CA PRO A 152 8.31 -2.48 -14.27
C PRO A 152 9.39 -1.42 -14.51
N GLU A 153 9.27 -0.66 -15.60
CA GLU A 153 10.17 0.43 -15.94
C GLU A 153 10.10 1.56 -14.91
N VAL A 154 8.89 1.92 -14.46
CA VAL A 154 8.68 2.95 -13.45
C VAL A 154 9.23 2.51 -12.09
N LEU A 155 9.03 1.22 -11.71
CA LEU A 155 9.64 0.68 -10.50
C LEU A 155 11.17 0.81 -10.52
N ALA A 156 11.81 0.51 -11.65
CA ALA A 156 13.25 0.66 -11.80
C ALA A 156 13.72 2.11 -11.68
N GLU A 157 12.92 3.07 -12.13
CA GLU A 157 13.25 4.50 -12.06
C GLU A 157 13.04 5.09 -10.63
N ILE A 158 11.92 4.77 -9.98
CA ILE A 158 11.57 5.37 -8.69
C ILE A 158 12.50 4.94 -7.54
N VAL A 159 13.11 3.76 -7.61
CA VAL A 159 14.08 3.30 -6.61
C VAL A 159 15.43 4.03 -6.72
N GLU A 160 15.73 4.63 -7.86
CA GLU A 160 16.94 5.45 -8.08
C GLU A 160 16.75 6.91 -7.63
N LEU A 161 15.52 7.33 -7.31
CA LEU A 161 15.25 8.68 -6.85
C LEU A 161 15.90 8.93 -5.47
N PRO A 162 16.56 10.07 -5.28
CA PRO A 162 17.04 10.46 -3.96
C PRO A 162 15.86 10.72 -3.02
N GLN A 163 16.05 10.46 -1.72
CA GLN A 163 15.04 10.80 -0.72
C GLN A 163 14.67 12.28 -0.80
N SER A 164 13.37 12.54 -0.75
CA SER A 164 12.82 13.89 -0.91
C SER A 164 12.53 14.56 0.45
N PRO A 165 12.53 15.91 0.52
CA PRO A 165 12.21 16.60 1.76
C PRO A 165 10.83 16.25 2.35
N LEU A 166 9.82 16.04 1.50
CA LEU A 166 8.47 15.66 1.96
C LEU A 166 8.44 14.22 2.48
N GLU A 167 9.12 13.30 1.79
CA GLU A 167 9.29 11.92 2.26
C GLU A 167 9.92 11.89 3.64
N LEU A 168 11.01 12.63 3.84
CA LEU A 168 11.72 12.68 5.13
C LEU A 168 10.86 13.30 6.25
N ALA A 169 10.09 14.34 5.93
CA ALA A 169 9.24 15.02 6.89
C ALA A 169 8.07 14.17 7.38
N GLU A 170 7.40 13.50 6.43
CA GLU A 170 6.21 12.68 6.71
C GLU A 170 6.55 11.20 6.94
N SER A 171 7.78 10.77 6.63
CA SER A 171 8.17 9.34 6.57
C SER A 171 7.21 8.54 5.68
N LEU A 172 6.94 9.08 4.49
CA LEU A 172 6.04 8.50 3.47
C LEU A 172 6.77 8.45 2.13
N GLU A 173 7.19 7.25 1.71
CA GLU A 173 7.99 7.02 0.51
C GLU A 173 7.32 7.55 -0.76
N GLN A 174 6.01 7.42 -0.91
CA GLN A 174 5.25 7.85 -2.07
C GLN A 174 5.31 9.35 -2.34
N LEU A 175 5.68 10.15 -1.34
CA LEU A 175 5.89 11.59 -1.52
C LEU A 175 7.16 11.88 -2.36
N ARG A 176 8.17 11.01 -2.31
CA ARG A 176 9.34 11.09 -3.19
C ARG A 176 8.91 10.94 -4.65
N TRP A 177 8.03 10.00 -4.94
CA TRP A 177 7.54 9.76 -6.30
C TRP A 177 6.73 10.95 -6.82
N LEU A 178 5.80 11.47 -6.01
CA LEU A 178 5.04 12.68 -6.36
C LEU A 178 5.95 13.89 -6.60
N GLN A 179 6.97 14.11 -5.74
CA GLN A 179 7.96 15.19 -5.95
C GLN A 179 8.85 14.94 -7.17
N GLY A 180 9.08 13.68 -7.53
CA GLY A 180 9.77 13.26 -8.74
C GLY A 180 8.96 13.44 -10.03
N GLY A 181 7.69 13.85 -9.92
CA GLY A 181 6.81 14.10 -11.07
C GLY A 181 5.99 12.88 -11.53
N TYR A 182 6.06 11.76 -10.82
CA TYR A 182 5.22 10.60 -11.10
C TYR A 182 3.80 10.80 -10.62
N SER A 183 2.83 10.25 -11.34
CA SER A 183 1.43 10.22 -10.93
C SER A 183 1.10 8.89 -10.26
N ILE A 184 0.26 8.94 -9.22
CA ILE A 184 -0.21 7.75 -8.52
C ILE A 184 -1.72 7.68 -8.71
N ALA A 185 -2.19 6.70 -9.48
CA ALA A 185 -3.61 6.42 -9.63
C ALA A 185 -4.16 5.75 -8.36
N THR A 186 -5.41 6.03 -8.00
CA THR A 186 -6.04 5.44 -6.83
C THR A 186 -7.34 4.73 -7.19
N ALA A 187 -7.60 3.58 -6.56
CA ALA A 187 -8.90 2.94 -6.53
C ALA A 187 -9.43 2.88 -5.10
N GLU A 188 -10.74 3.01 -4.95
CA GLU A 188 -11.37 2.89 -3.65
C GLU A 188 -11.66 1.43 -3.31
N THR A 189 -11.30 1.04 -2.08
CA THR A 189 -11.63 -0.26 -1.51
C THR A 189 -12.50 -0.10 -0.25
N CYS A 190 -13.34 -1.09 0.02
CA CYS A 190 -14.12 -1.16 1.25
C CYS A 190 -13.50 -2.12 2.29
N PHE A 191 -12.43 -2.84 1.91
CA PHE A 191 -11.80 -3.80 2.79
C PHE A 191 -10.86 -3.12 3.78
N ASP A 192 -10.89 -3.61 5.03
CA ASP A 192 -9.94 -3.23 6.06
C ASP A 192 -8.67 -4.08 5.93
N ASN A 193 -7.53 -3.43 5.80
CA ASN A 193 -6.26 -4.11 5.98
C ASN A 193 -5.87 -3.99 7.46
N ILE A 194 -5.82 -5.12 8.13
CA ILE A 194 -5.30 -5.19 9.49
C ILE A 194 -3.83 -5.58 9.37
N GLY A 195 -2.95 -4.58 9.43
CA GLY A 195 -1.51 -4.82 9.54
C GLY A 195 -1.19 -5.49 10.88
N ILE A 196 -0.21 -6.37 10.89
CA ILE A 196 0.30 -7.01 12.12
C ILE A 196 1.60 -6.30 12.51
N ASP A 197 1.47 -5.20 13.25
CA ASP A 197 2.61 -4.43 13.75
C ASP A 197 3.02 -4.82 15.18
N THR A 198 2.09 -5.40 15.93
CA THR A 198 2.30 -5.75 17.35
C THR A 198 1.92 -7.20 17.66
N PRO A 199 2.44 -7.79 18.76
CA PRO A 199 1.97 -9.11 19.22
C PRO A 199 0.45 -9.17 19.46
N ALA A 200 -0.17 -8.05 19.86
CA ALA A 200 -1.62 -7.99 20.05
C ALA A 200 -2.38 -8.08 18.71
N ASP A 201 -1.84 -7.47 17.65
CA ASP A 201 -2.41 -7.58 16.30
C ASP A 201 -2.32 -9.03 15.81
N LEU A 202 -1.22 -9.72 16.12
CA LEU A 202 -1.06 -11.13 15.79
C LEU A 202 -2.12 -12.01 16.48
N GLU A 203 -2.43 -11.76 17.75
CA GLU A 203 -3.47 -12.47 18.46
C GLU A 203 -4.85 -12.24 17.83
N LEU A 204 -5.16 -10.99 17.47
CA LEU A 204 -6.40 -10.64 16.75
C LEU A 204 -6.46 -11.31 15.38
N SER A 205 -5.35 -11.39 14.67
CA SER A 205 -5.27 -12.05 13.37
C SER A 205 -5.55 -13.56 13.45
N LEU A 206 -5.05 -14.22 14.48
CA LEU A 206 -5.29 -15.64 14.70
C LEU A 206 -6.77 -15.95 15.02
N ILE A 207 -7.49 -15.03 15.64
CA ILE A 207 -8.93 -15.13 15.86
C ILE A 207 -9.68 -15.08 14.53
N HIS A 208 -9.31 -14.15 13.63
CA HIS A 208 -9.92 -14.04 12.30
C HIS A 208 -9.66 -15.25 11.39
N ILE A 209 -8.47 -15.86 11.48
CA ILE A 209 -8.13 -17.08 10.72
C ILE A 209 -8.94 -18.30 11.25
N SER A 210 -9.27 -18.33 12.54
CA SER A 210 -9.97 -19.44 13.16
C SER A 210 -11.51 -19.36 13.09
N GLU A 211 -12.06 -18.17 12.79
CA GLU A 211 -13.50 -18.02 12.54
C GLU A 211 -13.76 -18.10 11.03
N PRO A 212 -14.37 -19.17 10.52
CA PRO A 212 -14.81 -19.19 9.12
C PRO A 212 -15.83 -18.08 8.93
N THR A 213 -15.56 -17.15 8.03
CA THR A 213 -16.50 -16.14 7.58
C THR A 213 -17.85 -16.81 7.32
N ARG A 214 -18.84 -16.52 8.15
CA ARG A 214 -20.22 -16.93 7.88
C ARG A 214 -20.71 -16.16 6.64
N PRO A 215 -21.39 -16.86 5.72
CA PRO A 215 -21.91 -16.28 4.50
C PRO A 215 -22.93 -15.17 4.77
#